data_0cae129a862a84d5d5aa7296055cb02a
#
_entry.id   0cae129a862a84d5d5aa7296055cb02a
#
_cell.length_a   1.000
_cell.length_b   1.000
_cell.length_c   1.000
_cell.angle_alpha   90.00
_cell.angle_beta   90.00
_cell.angle_gamma   90.00
#
_symmetry.space_group_name_H-M   'P 1'
#
loop_
_entity.id
_entity.type
_entity.pdbx_description
1 polymer ?
#
loop_
_entity_poly.entity_id
_entity_poly.type
_entity_poly.pdbx_seq_one_letter_code
_entity_poly.pdbx_strand_id
1 'polypeptide(L)'
;MDSRNKRDGAAIEELGWFNPIDSNKAYSLDEDRIVHWLKTGAQPSDALHSLMKRSGLAHRWHLIQQGLDEKDIEKEMKKWAADREETLKRRAEKAEDKAKKAKLKKAEEKAPAREEAPAEEEAPAEEKAPAEEAPAEEAP
;
A
#
# COMPACT_ATOMS: atom_id res chain seq x y z
N MET A 1 -18.13 -17.19 -7.42
CA MET A 1 -19.47 -16.65 -7.82
C MET A 1 -19.68 -16.95 -9.29
N ASP A 2 -20.91 -17.23 -9.72
CA ASP A 2 -21.21 -17.48 -11.13
C ASP A 2 -20.98 -16.19 -11.93
N SER A 3 -20.40 -16.32 -13.13
CA SER A 3 -20.13 -15.19 -14.04
C SER A 3 -21.39 -14.43 -14.51
N ARG A 4 -22.55 -15.07 -14.41
CA ARG A 4 -23.85 -14.50 -14.76
C ARG A 4 -24.50 -13.71 -13.63
N ASN A 5 -24.03 -13.88 -12.40
CA ASN A 5 -24.58 -13.18 -11.25
C ASN A 5 -24.14 -11.70 -11.21
N LYS A 6 -25.01 -10.89 -10.60
CA LYS A 6 -24.66 -9.48 -10.31
C LYS A 6 -23.46 -9.43 -9.35
N ARG A 7 -22.72 -8.33 -9.38
CA ARG A 7 -21.57 -8.08 -8.49
C ARG A 7 -21.91 -8.35 -7.01
N ASP A 8 -23.07 -7.92 -6.57
CA ASP A 8 -23.54 -8.03 -5.17
C ASP A 8 -24.46 -9.26 -5.00
N GLY A 9 -24.40 -10.23 -5.92
CA GLY A 9 -25.13 -11.48 -5.84
C GLY A 9 -24.52 -12.46 -4.86
N ALA A 10 -25.25 -13.54 -4.57
CA ALA A 10 -24.79 -14.57 -3.65
C ALA A 10 -23.46 -15.19 -4.13
N ALA A 11 -22.48 -15.20 -3.23
CA ALA A 11 -21.25 -15.95 -3.45
C ALA A 11 -21.51 -17.44 -3.26
N ILE A 12 -20.80 -18.30 -4.01
CA ILE A 12 -20.84 -19.75 -3.81
C ILE A 12 -20.09 -20.08 -2.51
N GLU A 13 -18.94 -19.46 -2.32
CA GLU A 13 -18.07 -19.64 -1.17
C GLU A 13 -17.20 -18.40 -0.97
N GLU A 14 -16.95 -18.04 0.26
CA GLU A 14 -15.99 -16.97 0.62
C GLU A 14 -14.60 -17.59 0.85
N LEU A 15 -13.63 -17.17 0.04
CA LEU A 15 -12.27 -17.71 0.02
C LEU A 15 -11.27 -16.84 0.77
N GLY A 16 -11.74 -15.81 1.46
CA GLY A 16 -10.93 -14.88 2.20
C GLY A 16 -11.34 -13.43 2.03
N TRP A 17 -10.52 -12.55 2.56
CA TRP A 17 -10.78 -11.10 2.52
C TRP A 17 -9.52 -10.32 2.13
N PHE A 18 -9.74 -9.13 1.60
CA PHE A 18 -8.69 -8.19 1.24
C PHE A 18 -9.04 -6.79 1.73
N ASN A 19 -8.13 -6.20 2.52
CA ASN A 19 -8.22 -4.81 2.97
C ASN A 19 -7.04 -4.01 2.38
N PRO A 20 -7.27 -3.09 1.44
CA PRO A 20 -6.21 -2.31 0.82
C PRO A 20 -5.59 -1.25 1.75
N ILE A 21 -6.26 -0.90 2.86
CA ILE A 21 -5.82 0.16 3.79
C ILE A 21 -4.74 -0.36 4.74
N ASP A 22 -4.83 -1.62 5.16
CA ASP A 22 -3.90 -2.20 6.10
C ASP A 22 -2.60 -2.63 5.44
N SER A 23 -1.48 -2.07 5.91
CA SER A 23 -0.15 -2.43 5.41
C SER A 23 0.35 -3.78 5.93
N ASN A 24 -0.03 -4.17 7.15
CA ASN A 24 0.49 -5.35 7.83
C ASN A 24 -0.29 -6.63 7.53
N LYS A 25 -1.63 -6.53 7.53
CA LYS A 25 -2.54 -7.63 7.21
C LYS A 25 -3.48 -7.21 6.09
N ALA A 26 -2.93 -7.06 4.90
CA ALA A 26 -3.70 -6.60 3.76
C ALA A 26 -4.69 -7.65 3.24
N TYR A 27 -4.45 -8.93 3.46
CA TYR A 27 -5.30 -10.02 2.97
C TYR A 27 -5.17 -11.29 3.80
N SER A 28 -6.21 -12.09 3.78
CA SER A 28 -6.20 -13.48 4.24
C SER A 28 -6.86 -14.32 3.15
N LEU A 29 -6.18 -15.36 2.70
CA LEU A 29 -6.64 -16.26 1.63
C LEU A 29 -6.68 -17.68 2.14
N ASP A 30 -7.75 -18.40 1.84
CA ASP A 30 -7.85 -19.84 2.02
C ASP A 30 -7.22 -20.55 0.82
N GLU A 31 -5.91 -20.85 0.94
CA GLU A 31 -5.11 -21.36 -0.17
C GLU A 31 -5.61 -22.70 -0.71
N ASP A 32 -6.00 -23.62 0.15
CA ASP A 32 -6.42 -24.96 -0.25
C ASP A 32 -7.76 -24.93 -0.99
N ARG A 33 -8.67 -24.08 -0.55
CA ARG A 33 -9.96 -23.89 -1.22
C ARG A 33 -9.80 -23.18 -2.56
N ILE A 34 -8.91 -22.20 -2.65
CA ILE A 34 -8.59 -21.54 -3.93
C ILE A 34 -8.00 -22.55 -4.91
N VAL A 35 -7.05 -23.39 -4.49
CA VAL A 35 -6.46 -24.42 -5.33
C VAL A 35 -7.53 -25.44 -5.78
N HIS A 36 -8.46 -25.81 -4.92
CA HIS A 36 -9.57 -26.68 -5.26
C HIS A 36 -10.42 -26.08 -6.40
N TRP A 37 -10.80 -24.80 -6.28
CA TRP A 37 -11.58 -24.12 -7.33
C TRP A 37 -10.81 -23.96 -8.64
N LEU A 38 -9.52 -23.68 -8.57
CA LEU A 38 -8.65 -23.61 -9.76
C LEU A 38 -8.57 -24.98 -10.47
N LYS A 39 -8.49 -26.09 -9.72
CA LYS A 39 -8.55 -27.45 -10.29
C LYS A 39 -9.88 -27.76 -10.96
N THR A 40 -10.97 -27.19 -10.45
CA THR A 40 -12.33 -27.34 -11.03
C THR A 40 -12.53 -26.47 -12.27
N GLY A 41 -11.59 -25.55 -12.57
CA GLY A 41 -11.65 -24.71 -13.76
C GLY A 41 -12.14 -23.28 -13.50
N ALA A 42 -12.16 -22.83 -12.24
CA ALA A 42 -12.49 -21.45 -11.92
C ALA A 42 -11.40 -20.50 -12.47
N GLN A 43 -11.82 -19.38 -13.03
CA GLN A 43 -10.93 -18.36 -13.57
C GLN A 43 -10.77 -17.24 -12.54
N PRO A 44 -9.54 -16.97 -12.07
CA PRO A 44 -9.28 -15.86 -11.16
C PRO A 44 -9.39 -14.52 -11.88
N SER A 45 -9.95 -13.51 -11.23
CA SER A 45 -9.88 -12.13 -11.72
C SER A 45 -8.44 -11.58 -11.61
N ASP A 46 -8.14 -10.50 -12.35
CA ASP A 46 -6.81 -9.87 -12.31
C ASP A 46 -6.42 -9.40 -10.90
N ALA A 47 -7.40 -8.93 -10.12
CA ALA A 47 -7.19 -8.55 -8.73
C ALA A 47 -6.77 -9.75 -7.87
N LEU A 48 -7.51 -10.87 -7.96
CA LEU A 48 -7.16 -12.10 -7.25
C LEU A 48 -5.82 -12.66 -7.72
N HIS A 49 -5.55 -12.64 -9.02
CA HIS A 49 -4.26 -13.09 -9.55
C HIS A 49 -3.08 -12.27 -9.00
N SER A 50 -3.26 -10.97 -8.83
CA SER A 50 -2.27 -10.09 -8.20
C SER A 50 -2.05 -10.43 -6.73
N LEU A 51 -3.10 -10.78 -5.98
CA LEU A 51 -3.01 -11.25 -4.60
C LEU A 51 -2.32 -12.61 -4.51
N MET A 52 -2.67 -13.54 -5.38
CA MET A 52 -2.02 -14.86 -5.47
C MET A 52 -0.52 -14.76 -5.77
N LYS A 53 -0.09 -13.79 -6.58
CA LYS A 53 1.33 -13.50 -6.81
C LYS A 53 2.02 -12.95 -5.55
N ARG A 54 1.31 -12.16 -4.76
CA ARG A 54 1.86 -11.61 -3.50
C ARG A 54 2.00 -12.68 -2.43
N SER A 55 1.03 -13.59 -2.30
CA SER A 55 1.06 -14.67 -1.32
C SER A 55 2.01 -15.81 -1.70
N GLY A 56 2.34 -15.97 -3.00
CA GLY A 56 3.08 -17.12 -3.52
C GLY A 56 2.17 -18.24 -4.01
N LEU A 57 0.88 -18.13 -3.81
CA LEU A 57 -0.09 -19.15 -4.24
C LEU A 57 -0.08 -19.38 -5.75
N ALA A 58 0.18 -18.35 -6.55
CA ALA A 58 0.32 -18.48 -7.99
C ALA A 58 1.51 -19.36 -8.37
N HIS A 59 2.61 -19.28 -7.62
CA HIS A 59 3.78 -20.14 -7.83
C HIS A 59 3.49 -21.60 -7.43
N ARG A 60 2.88 -21.80 -6.24
CA ARG A 60 2.41 -23.10 -5.79
C ARG A 60 1.46 -23.76 -6.80
N TRP A 61 0.51 -23.02 -7.33
CA TRP A 61 -0.41 -23.50 -8.35
C TRP A 61 0.31 -23.94 -9.63
N HIS A 62 1.27 -23.17 -10.09
CA HIS A 62 2.06 -23.53 -11.27
C HIS A 62 2.85 -24.84 -11.06
N LEU A 63 3.46 -25.03 -9.90
CA LEU A 63 4.18 -26.27 -9.55
C LEU A 63 3.23 -27.48 -9.51
N ILE A 64 2.01 -27.31 -8.99
CA ILE A 64 0.97 -28.35 -8.99
C ILE A 64 0.57 -28.71 -10.42
N GLN A 65 0.42 -27.74 -11.32
CA GLN A 65 0.12 -27.99 -12.74
C GLN A 65 1.24 -28.74 -13.45
N GLN A 66 2.49 -28.55 -13.04
CA GLN A 66 3.63 -29.30 -13.57
C GLN A 66 3.68 -30.75 -13.05
N GLY A 67 2.86 -31.10 -12.06
CA GLY A 67 2.81 -32.44 -11.51
C GLY A 67 3.96 -32.79 -10.58
N LEU A 68 4.59 -31.80 -9.92
CA LEU A 68 5.64 -31.99 -8.95
C LEU A 68 5.09 -32.58 -7.66
N ASP A 69 5.91 -33.41 -7.00
CA ASP A 69 5.59 -33.97 -5.69
C ASP A 69 5.51 -32.89 -4.61
N GLU A 70 4.68 -33.10 -3.61
CA GLU A 70 4.43 -32.14 -2.53
C GLU A 70 5.72 -31.71 -1.81
N LYS A 71 6.67 -32.64 -1.63
CA LYS A 71 7.99 -32.37 -1.02
C LYS A 71 8.85 -31.42 -1.85
N ASP A 72 8.75 -31.49 -3.17
CA ASP A 72 9.51 -30.62 -4.07
C ASP A 72 8.82 -29.25 -4.19
N ILE A 73 7.49 -29.23 -4.14
CA ILE A 73 6.73 -27.97 -4.03
C ILE A 73 7.13 -27.20 -2.77
N GLU A 74 7.25 -27.86 -1.61
CA GLU A 74 7.69 -27.20 -0.38
C GLU A 74 9.11 -26.62 -0.48
N LYS A 75 10.04 -27.34 -1.13
CA LYS A 75 11.41 -26.85 -1.34
C LYS A 75 11.43 -25.60 -2.21
N GLU A 76 10.69 -25.62 -3.32
CA GLU A 76 10.59 -24.49 -4.23
C GLU A 76 9.89 -23.29 -3.57
N MET A 77 8.85 -23.52 -2.76
CA MET A 77 8.19 -22.49 -1.98
C MET A 77 9.12 -21.83 -0.97
N LYS A 78 10.00 -22.60 -0.31
CA LYS A 78 11.01 -22.04 0.59
C LYS A 78 12.02 -21.17 -0.15
N LYS A 79 12.50 -21.60 -1.33
CA LYS A 79 13.38 -20.79 -2.18
C LYS A 79 12.68 -19.49 -2.62
N TRP A 80 11.46 -19.62 -3.10
CA TRP A 80 10.66 -18.45 -3.50
C TRP A 80 10.47 -17.44 -2.35
N ALA A 81 10.22 -17.92 -1.14
CA ALA A 81 10.08 -17.07 0.04
C ALA A 81 11.38 -16.29 0.33
N ALA A 82 12.53 -16.96 0.27
CA ALA A 82 13.84 -16.34 0.47
C ALA A 82 14.13 -15.27 -0.60
N ASP A 83 13.92 -15.60 -1.89
CA ASP A 83 14.10 -14.66 -3.00
C ASP A 83 13.14 -13.46 -2.87
N ARG A 84 11.95 -13.71 -2.37
CA ARG A 84 10.95 -12.67 -2.13
C ARG A 84 11.39 -11.69 -1.05
N GLU A 85 11.89 -12.19 0.07
CA GLU A 85 12.43 -11.36 1.14
C GLU A 85 13.61 -10.51 0.67
N GLU A 86 14.52 -11.08 -0.10
CA GLU A 86 15.65 -10.37 -0.67
C GLU A 86 15.18 -9.25 -1.63
N THR A 87 14.22 -9.58 -2.50
CA THR A 87 13.66 -8.57 -3.42
C THR A 87 12.93 -7.44 -2.69
N LEU A 88 12.27 -7.73 -1.57
CA LEU A 88 11.61 -6.72 -0.73
C LEU A 88 12.65 -5.82 -0.05
N LYS A 89 13.71 -6.38 0.53
CA LYS A 89 14.83 -5.62 1.13
C LYS A 89 15.47 -4.68 0.09
N ARG A 90 15.80 -5.20 -1.08
CA ARG A 90 16.39 -4.40 -2.16
C ARG A 90 15.45 -3.28 -2.66
N ARG A 91 14.13 -3.51 -2.64
CA ARG A 91 13.15 -2.46 -2.98
C ARG A 91 13.05 -1.40 -1.90
N ALA A 92 13.09 -1.79 -0.63
CA ALA A 92 13.11 -0.86 0.50
C ALA A 92 14.35 0.03 0.47
N GLU A 93 15.54 -0.53 0.29
CA GLU A 93 16.79 0.22 0.15
C GLU A 93 16.73 1.24 -1.01
N LYS A 94 16.28 0.78 -2.19
CA LYS A 94 16.11 1.68 -3.34
C LYS A 94 15.08 2.79 -3.11
N ALA A 95 14.03 2.50 -2.34
CA ALA A 95 13.03 3.51 -2.00
C ALA A 95 13.60 4.55 -1.03
N GLU A 96 14.41 4.13 -0.05
CA GLU A 96 15.11 5.03 0.87
C GLU A 96 16.13 5.91 0.14
N ASP A 97 16.94 5.34 -0.75
CA ASP A 97 17.91 6.09 -1.56
C ASP A 97 17.22 7.11 -2.46
N LYS A 98 16.11 6.72 -3.07
CA LYS A 98 15.30 7.63 -3.87
C LYS A 98 14.70 8.77 -3.02
N ALA A 99 14.24 8.45 -1.82
CA ALA A 99 13.73 9.45 -0.89
C ALA A 99 14.82 10.41 -0.39
N LYS A 100 16.03 9.90 -0.11
CA LYS A 100 17.21 10.71 0.26
C LYS A 100 17.61 11.64 -0.88
N LYS A 101 17.70 11.11 -2.12
CA LYS A 101 17.99 11.93 -3.31
C LYS A 101 16.93 13.00 -3.60
N ALA A 102 15.65 12.66 -3.39
CA ALA A 102 14.57 13.63 -3.56
C ALA A 102 14.62 14.75 -2.50
N LYS A 103 14.96 14.40 -1.23
CA LYS A 103 15.15 15.40 -0.16
C LYS A 103 16.36 16.30 -0.44
N LEU A 104 17.47 15.76 -0.92
CA LEU A 104 18.67 16.53 -1.29
C LEU A 104 18.37 17.51 -2.45
N LYS A 105 17.71 17.04 -3.52
CA LYS A 105 17.30 17.91 -4.63
C LYS A 105 16.37 19.03 -4.18
N LYS A 106 15.43 18.73 -3.28
CA LYS A 106 14.48 19.73 -2.75
C LYS A 106 15.15 20.72 -1.79
N ALA A 107 16.24 20.32 -1.13
CA ALA A 107 17.06 21.21 -0.30
C ALA A 107 17.94 22.13 -1.18
N GLU A 108 18.46 21.62 -2.28
CA GLU A 108 19.28 22.35 -3.24
C GLU A 108 18.46 23.36 -4.06
N GLU A 109 17.22 23.01 -4.41
CA GLU A 109 16.27 23.90 -5.10
C GLU A 109 15.74 25.03 -4.18
N LYS A 110 15.80 24.84 -2.83
CA LYS A 110 15.37 25.82 -1.84
C LYS A 110 16.50 26.76 -1.39
N ALA A 111 17.73 26.50 -1.78
CA ALA A 111 18.90 27.30 -1.42
C ALA A 111 19.07 28.61 -2.23
N PRO A 112 18.67 28.75 -3.50
CA PRO A 112 18.84 30.00 -4.23
C PRO A 112 17.77 31.08 -4.00
N ALA A 113 16.73 30.80 -3.24
CA ALA A 113 15.65 31.79 -2.99
C ALA A 113 15.83 32.62 -1.71
N ARG A 114 16.98 32.56 -1.05
CA ARG A 114 17.24 33.28 0.21
C ARG A 114 18.31 34.36 0.14
N GLU A 115 18.76 34.71 -1.07
CA GLU A 115 19.83 35.70 -1.27
C GLU A 115 19.44 36.81 -2.25
N GLU A 116 18.22 37.35 -2.14
CA GLU A 116 17.86 38.66 -2.69
C GLU A 116 16.69 39.25 -1.90
N ALA A 117 17.00 39.96 -0.84
CA ALA A 117 16.22 41.08 -0.35
C ALA A 117 17.16 42.06 0.35
N PRO A 118 17.45 43.19 -0.27
CA PRO A 118 18.19 44.26 0.42
C PRO A 118 17.29 45.00 1.41
N ALA A 119 17.95 45.37 2.48
CA ALA A 119 17.46 46.26 3.52
C ALA A 119 17.13 47.64 2.96
N GLU A 120 16.14 48.24 3.58
CA GLU A 120 15.89 49.69 3.80
C GLU A 120 14.41 49.84 4.20
N GLU A 121 13.94 50.57 5.17
CA GLU A 121 14.45 51.54 6.11
C GLU A 121 13.26 51.92 7.03
N GLU A 122 13.56 52.16 8.27
CA GLU A 122 12.91 53.08 9.22
C GLU A 122 11.48 52.86 9.74
N ALA A 123 11.43 52.62 11.00
CA ALA A 123 10.39 53.03 11.97
C ALA A 123 10.33 54.57 12.06
N PRO A 124 9.37 55.28 12.75
CA PRO A 124 8.76 54.86 13.99
C PRO A 124 7.32 55.39 14.29
N ALA A 125 6.81 54.92 15.42
CA ALA A 125 5.90 55.62 16.38
C ALA A 125 4.42 55.77 15.96
N GLU A 126 3.51 55.50 16.75
CA GLU A 126 3.04 55.80 18.07
C GLU A 126 1.54 55.51 18.19
N GLU A 127 1.18 54.86 19.21
CA GLU A 127 0.19 55.23 20.22
C GLU A 127 -1.30 54.87 20.04
N LYS A 128 -1.72 54.18 21.06
CA LYS A 128 -3.03 54.16 21.75
C LYS A 128 -3.95 52.94 21.53
N ALA A 129 -3.85 52.07 22.52
CA ALA A 129 -5.04 51.47 23.14
C ALA A 129 -5.80 52.59 23.91
N PRO A 130 -7.05 52.47 24.35
CA PRO A 130 -7.59 51.31 25.03
C PRO A 130 -9.12 51.03 24.85
N ALA A 131 -9.50 49.90 25.38
CA ALA A 131 -10.65 49.60 26.25
C ALA A 131 -12.06 49.38 25.64
N GLU A 132 -12.59 48.25 26.14
CA GLU A 132 -13.92 48.09 26.76
C GLU A 132 -15.09 47.89 25.81
N GLU A 133 -15.83 46.85 25.82
CA GLU A 133 -16.68 46.26 26.86
C GLU A 133 -17.46 45.07 26.25
N ALA A 134 -17.53 43.99 26.97
CA ALA A 134 -18.64 43.05 26.85
C ALA A 134 -19.85 43.67 27.55
N PRO A 135 -21.08 43.25 27.34
CA PRO A 135 -21.58 41.92 27.72
C PRO A 135 -22.79 41.36 26.95
N ALA A 136 -22.92 40.05 27.05
CA ALA A 136 -24.06 39.24 27.48
C ALA A 136 -25.43 39.33 26.80
N GLU A 137 -26.05 38.12 26.79
CA GLU A 137 -27.48 37.77 26.90
C GLU A 137 -28.23 37.66 25.57
N GLU A 138 -28.98 36.72 25.25
CA GLU A 138 -29.72 35.59 25.84
C GLU A 138 -30.53 34.97 24.70
N ALA A 139 -30.77 33.71 24.82
CA ALA A 139 -31.71 32.96 23.98
C ALA A 139 -33.19 33.39 24.16
N PRO A 140 -34.13 32.96 23.35
CA PRO A 140 -34.71 31.63 23.49
C PRO A 140 -34.63 30.76 22.24
#